data_818ff346dcb09949a6c1afe2aa9bcb02
#
_entry.id   818ff346dcb09949a6c1afe2aa9bcb02
#
_cell.length_a   1.000
_cell.length_b   1.000
_cell.length_c   1.000
_cell.angle_alpha   90.00
_cell.angle_beta   90.00
_cell.angle_gamma   90.00
#
_symmetry.space_group_name_H-M   'P 1'
#
loop_
_entity.id
_entity.type
_entity.pdbx_description
1 polymer ?
#
loop_
_entity_poly.entity_id
_entity_poly.type
_entity_poly.pdbx_seq_one_letter_code
_entity_poly.pdbx_strand_id
1 'polypeptide(L)'
;MKIPLFFTLAWSPLLLCSMLVLAALICSAKGAGYSNHHDDWPVRDQETIQKTLPLAQSPMRLVIDNVEGYVHVTGVSGSEVRITAHKIIRAETDSDLAQAKSEVKLDITDVPGTVTAYYDAPWRCDGEKPGCHSSQRRFYSVTYDIDVEAPSAARLVVSSVNNGDVRIDKASGDFEVSDINGGIEMSEIAGSGTVHTINGPVSVHFTKSPAAACSFKSINGSLDVWFPPQLSADLLFKVFNGQVYSDFDVSPRAIPAAATTDRKDGKFIYHSHGVSGGRAGGGGPELSFDTLNGSIRLHREQ
;
A
#
# COMPACT_ATOMS: atom_id res chain seq x y z
N MET A 1 35.10 44.82 64.09
CA MET A 1 34.91 46.13 64.77
C MET A 1 33.83 46.89 63.98
N LYS A 2 32.70 47.10 64.60
CA LYS A 2 31.65 48.09 64.33
C LYS A 2 30.75 47.89 63.08
N ILE A 3 29.57 47.35 63.34
CA ILE A 3 28.22 47.73 62.91
C ILE A 3 28.00 49.25 63.27
N PRO A 4 27.07 50.03 62.74
CA PRO A 4 25.70 49.79 62.30
C PRO A 4 25.28 50.72 61.10
N LEU A 5 24.13 50.85 60.63
CA LEU A 5 22.73 50.93 61.07
C LEU A 5 21.84 51.36 59.91
N PHE A 6 20.69 50.75 59.76
CA PHE A 6 19.36 51.30 59.46
C PHE A 6 19.22 52.60 58.61
N PHE A 7 18.37 52.57 57.60
CA PHE A 7 17.06 53.24 57.71
C PHE A 7 16.08 52.81 56.58
N THR A 8 14.93 52.50 57.00
CA THR A 8 13.64 52.26 56.37
C THR A 8 13.04 53.51 55.74
N LEU A 9 12.21 53.34 54.73
CA LEU A 9 10.82 53.90 54.50
C LEU A 9 10.55 53.79 53.01
N ALA A 10 9.70 52.95 52.58
CA ALA A 10 8.23 53.05 52.46
C ALA A 10 7.77 54.27 51.63
N TRP A 11 7.16 53.94 50.49
CA TRP A 11 5.82 54.31 50.06
C TRP A 11 5.67 54.11 48.54
N SER A 12 4.79 53.23 48.22
CA SER A 12 4.03 53.24 46.96
C SER A 12 3.05 54.45 46.93
N PRO A 13 2.22 54.71 45.92
CA PRO A 13 1.78 53.85 44.82
C PRO A 13 1.58 54.65 43.51
N LEU A 14 0.97 53.97 42.62
CA LEU A 14 0.09 54.42 41.53
C LEU A 14 0.62 54.21 40.10
N LEU A 15 0.06 53.14 39.55
CA LEU A 15 -0.70 53.11 38.31
C LEU A 15 -0.04 53.65 37.05
N LEU A 16 0.34 52.76 36.17
CA LEU A 16 -0.25 52.83 34.83
C LEU A 16 -0.23 51.39 34.23
N CYS A 17 -1.44 50.87 34.16
CA CYS A 17 -1.78 49.67 33.43
C CYS A 17 -1.61 49.96 31.94
N SER A 18 -0.50 49.54 31.33
CA SER A 18 -0.40 49.44 29.88
C SER A 18 -0.58 47.96 29.52
N MET A 19 -1.82 47.60 29.26
CA MET A 19 -2.16 46.36 28.56
C MET A 19 -1.49 46.39 27.18
N LEU A 20 -0.33 45.75 27.08
CA LEU A 20 0.16 45.29 25.81
C LEU A 20 -0.65 44.04 25.44
N VAL A 21 -1.73 44.25 24.67
CA VAL A 21 -2.42 43.19 23.94
C VAL A 21 -1.45 42.70 22.89
N LEU A 22 -0.69 41.65 23.22
CA LEU A 22 0.03 40.87 22.26
C LEU A 22 -0.99 40.04 21.46
N ALA A 23 -1.50 40.65 20.37
CA ALA A 23 -2.27 39.92 19.38
C ALA A 23 -1.33 38.87 18.79
N ALA A 24 -1.38 37.67 19.35
CA ALA A 24 -0.84 36.50 18.69
C ALA A 24 -1.62 36.31 17.39
N LEU A 25 -1.07 36.78 16.28
CA LEU A 25 -1.46 36.32 14.96
C LEU A 25 -1.16 34.82 14.93
N ILE A 26 -2.16 34.04 15.25
CA ILE A 26 -2.19 32.63 14.89
C ILE A 26 -2.33 32.62 13.37
N CYS A 27 -1.20 32.61 12.71
CA CYS A 27 -1.12 32.25 11.31
C CYS A 27 -1.49 30.76 11.25
N SER A 28 -2.79 30.49 11.13
CA SER A 28 -3.28 29.19 10.73
C SER A 28 -2.73 28.96 9.33
N ALA A 29 -1.56 28.34 9.25
CA ALA A 29 -1.16 27.68 8.06
C ALA A 29 -2.23 26.60 7.80
N LYS A 30 -3.25 26.99 7.03
CA LYS A 30 -4.03 25.99 6.30
C LYS A 30 -3.00 25.23 5.50
N GLY A 31 -2.67 24.02 5.95
CA GLY A 31 -1.99 23.06 5.11
C GLY A 31 -2.77 23.07 3.79
N ALA A 32 -2.13 23.49 2.73
CA ALA A 32 -2.63 23.29 1.40
C ALA A 32 -2.67 21.76 1.25
N GLY A 33 -3.81 21.17 1.63
CA GLY A 33 -4.14 19.85 1.16
C GLY A 33 -4.06 19.99 -0.36
N TYR A 34 -3.23 19.19 -0.98
CA TYR A 34 -3.30 18.93 -2.40
C TYR A 34 -4.67 18.30 -2.63
N SER A 35 -5.70 19.12 -2.76
CA SER A 35 -6.95 18.66 -3.34
C SER A 35 -6.61 18.37 -4.80
N ASN A 36 -6.76 17.12 -5.20
CA ASN A 36 -6.73 16.76 -6.60
C ASN A 36 -7.85 17.54 -7.29
N HIS A 37 -7.53 18.70 -7.88
CA HIS A 37 -8.46 19.55 -8.63
C HIS A 37 -9.06 18.85 -9.87
N HIS A 38 -8.74 17.58 -10.08
CA HIS A 38 -9.23 16.78 -11.21
C HIS A 38 -10.72 16.41 -11.12
N ASP A 39 -11.29 16.41 -9.91
CA ASP A 39 -12.71 16.08 -9.72
C ASP A 39 -13.66 17.18 -10.18
N ASP A 40 -13.16 18.42 -10.32
CA ASP A 40 -13.94 19.60 -10.73
C ASP A 40 -13.94 19.83 -12.24
N TRP A 41 -13.26 19.00 -13.02
CA TRP A 41 -13.23 19.18 -14.48
C TRP A 41 -14.60 18.93 -15.12
N PRO A 42 -15.07 19.87 -15.99
CA PRO A 42 -16.46 19.91 -16.43
C PRO A 42 -16.79 18.85 -17.48
N VAL A 43 -15.78 18.42 -18.27
CA VAL A 43 -16.00 17.47 -19.36
C VAL A 43 -15.77 16.06 -18.84
N ARG A 44 -16.74 15.17 -19.06
CA ARG A 44 -16.69 13.79 -18.57
C ARG A 44 -17.13 12.82 -19.67
N ASP A 45 -16.54 11.64 -19.66
CA ASP A 45 -16.93 10.52 -20.49
C ASP A 45 -16.76 9.21 -19.72
N GLN A 46 -17.56 8.20 -20.05
CA GLN A 46 -17.53 6.90 -19.43
C GLN A 46 -17.71 5.80 -20.46
N GLU A 47 -16.95 4.75 -20.32
CA GLU A 47 -16.99 3.58 -21.18
C GLU A 47 -16.85 2.31 -20.33
N THR A 48 -17.55 1.24 -20.72
CA THR A 48 -17.38 -0.08 -20.13
C THR A 48 -16.73 -1.01 -21.14
N ILE A 49 -15.59 -1.56 -20.77
CA ILE A 49 -14.83 -2.54 -21.56
C ILE A 49 -15.09 -3.92 -20.96
N GLN A 50 -15.55 -4.85 -21.78
CA GLN A 50 -15.76 -6.24 -21.35
C GLN A 50 -14.97 -7.18 -22.26
N LYS A 51 -14.20 -8.09 -21.66
CA LYS A 51 -13.48 -9.14 -22.37
C LYS A 51 -13.56 -10.48 -21.63
N THR A 52 -13.72 -11.54 -22.38
CA THR A 52 -13.60 -12.92 -21.88
C THR A 52 -12.50 -13.60 -22.67
N LEU A 53 -11.52 -14.16 -21.97
CA LEU A 53 -10.32 -14.73 -22.56
C LEU A 53 -10.07 -16.12 -21.95
N PRO A 54 -9.57 -17.09 -22.72
CA PRO A 54 -9.22 -18.39 -22.18
C PRO A 54 -7.96 -18.33 -21.31
N LEU A 55 -7.95 -19.02 -20.18
CA LEU A 55 -6.78 -19.21 -19.32
C LEU A 55 -6.71 -20.66 -18.86
N ALA A 56 -6.68 -21.57 -19.81
CA ALA A 56 -6.68 -23.02 -19.57
C ALA A 56 -5.29 -23.66 -19.58
N GLN A 57 -4.29 -22.96 -20.09
CA GLN A 57 -2.91 -23.51 -20.22
C GLN A 57 -2.09 -23.24 -18.98
N SER A 58 -1.34 -24.24 -18.52
CA SER A 58 -0.40 -24.09 -17.42
C SER A 58 0.96 -23.55 -17.91
N PRO A 59 1.60 -22.61 -17.17
CA PRO A 59 1.12 -22.00 -15.94
C PRO A 59 -0.01 -20.97 -16.20
N MET A 60 -1.09 -21.04 -15.46
CA MET A 60 -2.15 -20.01 -15.50
C MET A 60 -1.69 -18.77 -14.76
N ARG A 61 -1.54 -17.66 -15.46
CA ARG A 61 -1.09 -16.38 -14.88
C ARG A 61 -2.03 -15.25 -15.31
N LEU A 62 -2.48 -14.48 -14.33
CA LEU A 62 -3.20 -13.23 -14.54
C LEU A 62 -2.34 -12.06 -14.08
N VAL A 63 -2.13 -11.09 -14.95
CA VAL A 63 -1.39 -9.86 -14.67
C VAL A 63 -2.32 -8.67 -14.83
N ILE A 64 -2.51 -7.90 -13.77
CA ILE A 64 -3.24 -6.63 -13.80
C ILE A 64 -2.28 -5.54 -13.36
N ASP A 65 -2.07 -4.56 -14.21
CA ASP A 65 -1.22 -3.42 -13.90
C ASP A 65 -2.00 -2.12 -14.14
N ASN A 66 -2.64 -1.63 -13.07
CA ASN A 66 -3.44 -0.42 -13.07
C ASN A 66 -2.65 0.77 -12.51
N VAL A 67 -3.06 1.99 -12.86
CA VAL A 67 -2.47 3.24 -12.35
C VAL A 67 -3.48 4.03 -11.54
N GLU A 68 -4.70 4.14 -12.00
CA GLU A 68 -5.77 4.88 -11.33
C GLU A 68 -7.08 4.07 -11.32
N GLY A 69 -7.65 3.92 -10.13
CA GLY A 69 -8.87 3.16 -9.87
C GLY A 69 -8.62 1.85 -9.13
N TYR A 70 -9.69 1.25 -8.67
CA TYR A 70 -9.60 -0.01 -7.94
C TYR A 70 -9.36 -1.23 -8.84
N VAL A 71 -8.86 -2.29 -8.22
CA VAL A 71 -8.76 -3.61 -8.86
C VAL A 71 -9.39 -4.65 -7.94
N HIS A 72 -10.42 -5.30 -8.42
CA HIS A 72 -11.08 -6.39 -7.72
C HIS A 72 -10.95 -7.69 -8.51
N VAL A 73 -10.35 -8.71 -7.92
CA VAL A 73 -10.16 -10.04 -8.53
C VAL A 73 -10.91 -11.08 -7.71
N THR A 74 -11.80 -11.80 -8.34
CA THR A 74 -12.54 -12.91 -7.73
C THR A 74 -12.15 -14.24 -8.36
N GLY A 75 -11.66 -15.15 -7.53
CA GLY A 75 -11.38 -16.52 -7.94
C GLY A 75 -12.67 -17.31 -8.18
N VAL A 76 -12.79 -17.89 -9.37
CA VAL A 76 -13.92 -18.70 -9.77
C VAL A 76 -13.48 -20.10 -10.25
N SER A 77 -14.43 -21.02 -10.34
CA SER A 77 -14.21 -22.28 -11.03
C SER A 77 -14.25 -22.08 -12.54
N GLY A 78 -13.33 -22.70 -13.28
CA GLY A 78 -13.33 -22.63 -14.74
C GLY A 78 -11.93 -22.37 -15.31
N SER A 79 -11.89 -22.02 -16.59
CA SER A 79 -10.66 -21.81 -17.35
C SER A 79 -10.71 -20.54 -18.20
N GLU A 80 -11.52 -19.58 -17.79
CA GLU A 80 -11.69 -18.30 -18.46
C GLU A 80 -11.39 -17.16 -17.48
N VAL A 81 -10.87 -16.05 -18.01
CA VAL A 81 -10.78 -14.76 -17.34
C VAL A 81 -11.84 -13.84 -17.95
N ARG A 82 -12.67 -13.25 -17.11
CA ARG A 82 -13.61 -12.19 -17.48
C ARG A 82 -13.17 -10.90 -16.87
N ILE A 83 -12.92 -9.89 -17.71
CA ILE A 83 -12.50 -8.57 -17.30
C ILE A 83 -13.62 -7.60 -17.65
N THR A 84 -14.09 -6.87 -16.65
CA THR A 84 -14.98 -5.71 -16.81
C THR A 84 -14.26 -4.49 -16.28
N ALA A 85 -13.96 -3.54 -17.15
CA ALA A 85 -13.29 -2.31 -16.77
C ALA A 85 -14.20 -1.11 -17.06
N HIS A 86 -14.46 -0.31 -16.04
CA HIS A 86 -15.17 0.96 -16.15
C HIS A 86 -14.15 2.08 -16.32
N LYS A 87 -14.03 2.57 -17.54
CA LYS A 87 -13.18 3.72 -17.88
C LYS A 87 -13.93 5.00 -17.62
N ILE A 88 -13.36 5.88 -16.80
CA ILE A 88 -13.89 7.19 -16.47
C ILE A 88 -12.86 8.24 -16.89
N ILE A 89 -13.24 9.16 -17.76
CA ILE A 89 -12.39 10.28 -18.19
C ILE A 89 -12.97 11.57 -17.64
N ARG A 90 -12.12 12.40 -17.06
CA ARG A 90 -12.43 13.79 -16.72
C ARG A 90 -11.42 14.68 -17.41
N ALA A 91 -11.86 15.80 -17.99
CA ALA A 91 -11.02 16.71 -18.76
C ALA A 91 -11.46 18.18 -18.58
N GLU A 92 -10.51 19.09 -18.77
CA GLU A 92 -10.78 20.53 -18.69
C GLU A 92 -11.57 21.00 -19.91
N THR A 93 -11.28 20.45 -21.10
CA THR A 93 -11.93 20.79 -22.39
C THR A 93 -12.27 19.53 -23.21
N ASP A 94 -13.11 19.69 -24.24
CA ASP A 94 -13.40 18.62 -25.20
C ASP A 94 -12.14 18.16 -25.97
N SER A 95 -11.20 19.07 -26.21
CA SER A 95 -9.91 18.74 -26.81
C SER A 95 -9.08 17.82 -25.93
N ASP A 96 -9.02 18.11 -24.63
CA ASP A 96 -8.32 17.29 -23.65
C ASP A 96 -8.98 15.92 -23.48
N LEU A 97 -10.32 15.88 -23.55
CA LEU A 97 -11.07 14.63 -23.58
C LEU A 97 -10.69 13.76 -24.78
N ALA A 98 -10.64 14.37 -25.97
CA ALA A 98 -10.24 13.66 -27.19
C ALA A 98 -8.79 13.15 -27.10
N GLN A 99 -7.91 13.95 -26.52
CA GLN A 99 -6.52 13.56 -26.27
C GLN A 99 -6.46 12.37 -25.30
N ALA A 100 -7.17 12.43 -24.17
CA ALA A 100 -7.22 11.34 -23.20
C ALA A 100 -7.67 10.01 -23.82
N LYS A 101 -8.72 10.06 -24.65
CA LYS A 101 -9.23 8.88 -25.36
C LYS A 101 -8.20 8.25 -26.31
N SER A 102 -7.37 9.06 -26.95
CA SER A 102 -6.35 8.59 -27.89
C SER A 102 -5.11 8.04 -27.21
N GLU A 103 -4.71 8.65 -26.10
CA GLU A 103 -3.43 8.40 -25.44
C GLU A 103 -3.49 7.33 -24.36
N VAL A 104 -4.66 7.19 -23.65
CA VAL A 104 -4.77 6.28 -22.52
C VAL A 104 -5.67 5.11 -22.84
N LYS A 105 -5.12 3.90 -22.76
CA LYS A 105 -5.81 2.66 -23.11
C LYS A 105 -5.60 1.62 -22.02
N LEU A 106 -6.53 0.70 -21.90
CA LEU A 106 -6.35 -0.55 -21.18
C LEU A 106 -6.02 -1.63 -22.21
N ASP A 107 -4.74 -1.99 -22.31
CA ASP A 107 -4.28 -3.04 -23.21
C ASP A 107 -4.54 -4.40 -22.58
N ILE A 108 -5.45 -5.15 -23.18
CA ILE A 108 -5.78 -6.50 -22.71
C ILE A 108 -5.26 -7.49 -23.74
N THR A 109 -4.24 -8.24 -23.34
CA THR A 109 -3.54 -9.23 -24.18
C THR A 109 -3.70 -10.64 -23.64
N ASP A 110 -3.74 -11.60 -24.55
CA ASP A 110 -3.79 -13.03 -24.29
C ASP A 110 -2.61 -13.69 -25.00
N VAL A 111 -1.68 -14.24 -24.22
CA VAL A 111 -0.64 -15.10 -24.70
C VAL A 111 -0.75 -16.46 -24.00
N PRO A 112 -0.26 -17.57 -24.58
CA PRO A 112 -0.47 -18.89 -23.99
C PRO A 112 -0.11 -18.97 -22.51
N GLY A 113 -1.13 -19.21 -21.68
CA GLY A 113 -1.00 -19.32 -20.23
C GLY A 113 -0.96 -17.99 -19.45
N THR A 114 -1.06 -16.84 -20.11
CA THR A 114 -1.02 -15.54 -19.44
C THR A 114 -2.02 -14.56 -20.05
N VAL A 115 -2.89 -14.02 -19.21
CA VAL A 115 -3.76 -12.87 -19.55
C VAL A 115 -3.21 -11.64 -18.85
N THR A 116 -3.04 -10.55 -19.58
CA THR A 116 -2.55 -9.28 -19.05
C THR A 116 -3.54 -8.17 -19.34
N ALA A 117 -3.86 -7.36 -18.34
CA ALA A 117 -4.52 -6.08 -18.47
C ALA A 117 -3.56 -4.98 -17.99
N TYR A 118 -3.15 -4.11 -18.89
CA TYR A 118 -2.12 -3.10 -18.67
C TYR A 118 -2.67 -1.70 -18.97
N TYR A 119 -2.57 -0.81 -17.98
CA TYR A 119 -2.89 0.61 -18.16
C TYR A 119 -1.78 1.26 -19.00
N ASP A 120 -1.98 1.41 -20.31
CA ASP A 120 -1.05 2.09 -21.21
C ASP A 120 -1.30 3.58 -21.24
N ALA A 121 -0.24 4.36 -21.00
CA ALA A 121 -0.28 5.81 -20.99
C ALA A 121 1.08 6.41 -21.39
N PRO A 122 1.13 7.61 -22.00
CA PRO A 122 2.37 8.22 -22.48
C PRO A 122 3.40 8.52 -21.41
N TRP A 123 2.97 8.68 -20.16
CA TRP A 123 3.85 8.96 -19.03
C TRP A 123 4.38 7.72 -18.30
N ARG A 124 3.95 6.54 -18.70
CA ARG A 124 4.53 5.28 -18.20
C ARG A 124 5.80 4.99 -18.96
N CYS A 125 6.92 5.31 -18.31
CA CYS A 125 8.24 5.17 -18.88
C CYS A 125 8.83 3.80 -18.47
N ASP A 126 8.44 2.75 -19.17
CA ASP A 126 8.95 1.39 -18.93
C ASP A 126 10.33 1.18 -19.60
N GLY A 127 11.22 2.15 -19.45
CA GLY A 127 12.64 2.07 -19.86
C GLY A 127 12.96 2.06 -21.35
N GLU A 128 12.03 1.68 -22.23
CA GLU A 128 12.27 1.47 -23.65
C GLU A 128 11.36 2.29 -24.60
N LYS A 129 10.38 3.04 -24.07
CA LYS A 129 9.49 3.85 -24.92
C LYS A 129 10.17 5.17 -25.34
N PRO A 130 10.54 5.39 -26.63
CA PRO A 130 11.05 6.66 -27.11
C PRO A 130 9.97 7.75 -26.95
N GLY A 131 10.32 8.87 -26.34
CA GLY A 131 9.41 10.01 -26.19
C GLY A 131 8.54 10.01 -24.95
N CYS A 132 8.80 9.14 -23.98
CA CYS A 132 8.15 9.18 -22.69
C CYS A 132 8.50 10.47 -21.94
N HIS A 133 7.46 11.22 -21.50
CA HIS A 133 7.59 12.46 -20.76
C HIS A 133 6.77 12.39 -19.47
N SER A 134 7.37 11.95 -18.38
CA SER A 134 6.71 11.81 -17.07
C SER A 134 6.28 13.16 -16.46
N SER A 135 6.84 14.29 -16.92
CA SER A 135 6.67 15.62 -16.33
C SER A 135 5.70 16.54 -17.10
N GLN A 136 5.06 16.07 -18.16
CA GLN A 136 4.14 16.92 -18.92
C GLN A 136 2.84 17.16 -18.15
N ARG A 137 2.44 18.44 -18.00
CA ARG A 137 1.17 18.80 -17.38
C ARG A 137 0.02 18.32 -18.25
N ARG A 138 -0.89 17.57 -17.65
CA ARG A 138 -2.10 17.05 -18.31
C ARG A 138 -3.31 17.76 -17.76
N PHE A 139 -4.28 17.99 -18.62
CA PHE A 139 -5.57 18.59 -18.28
C PHE A 139 -6.70 17.58 -18.39
N TYR A 140 -6.37 16.31 -18.16
CA TYR A 140 -7.31 15.21 -18.08
C TYR A 140 -6.82 14.16 -17.07
N SER A 141 -7.75 13.38 -16.54
CA SER A 141 -7.49 12.14 -15.80
C SER A 141 -8.27 10.99 -16.42
N VAL A 142 -7.72 9.79 -16.32
CA VAL A 142 -8.37 8.55 -16.76
C VAL A 142 -8.28 7.53 -15.65
N THR A 143 -9.42 7.07 -15.19
CA THR A 143 -9.54 6.04 -14.15
C THR A 143 -10.07 4.76 -14.78
N TYR A 144 -9.49 3.63 -14.42
CA TYR A 144 -10.04 2.31 -14.72
C TYR A 144 -10.37 1.59 -13.42
N ASP A 145 -11.66 1.40 -13.19
CA ASP A 145 -12.16 0.52 -12.13
C ASP A 145 -12.33 -0.87 -12.74
N ILE A 146 -11.54 -1.84 -12.24
CA ILE A 146 -11.36 -3.14 -12.91
C ILE A 146 -11.88 -4.26 -12.03
N ASP A 147 -12.93 -4.95 -12.49
CA ASP A 147 -13.44 -6.18 -11.93
C ASP A 147 -13.02 -7.37 -12.78
N VAL A 148 -12.45 -8.40 -12.15
CA VAL A 148 -11.95 -9.60 -12.83
C VAL A 148 -12.45 -10.85 -12.15
N GLU A 149 -13.03 -11.77 -12.93
CA GLU A 149 -13.23 -13.16 -12.55
C GLU A 149 -12.16 -14.01 -13.21
N ALA A 150 -11.42 -14.79 -12.44
CA ALA A 150 -10.34 -15.66 -12.94
C ALA A 150 -10.35 -17.03 -12.28
N PRO A 151 -9.75 -18.06 -12.89
CA PRO A 151 -9.58 -19.34 -12.24
C PRO A 151 -8.90 -19.18 -10.88
N SER A 152 -9.51 -19.69 -9.80
CA SER A 152 -8.98 -19.52 -8.43
C SER A 152 -7.54 -20.00 -8.26
N ALA A 153 -7.11 -20.99 -9.06
CA ALA A 153 -5.76 -21.53 -9.04
C ALA A 153 -4.75 -20.73 -9.89
N ALA A 154 -5.17 -19.65 -10.56
CA ALA A 154 -4.28 -18.84 -11.35
C ALA A 154 -3.27 -18.11 -10.44
N ARG A 155 -2.01 -18.00 -10.89
CA ARG A 155 -1.04 -17.11 -10.28
C ARG A 155 -1.45 -15.66 -10.56
N LEU A 156 -1.60 -14.88 -9.51
CA LEU A 156 -2.00 -13.47 -9.61
C LEU A 156 -0.79 -12.57 -9.50
N VAL A 157 -0.68 -11.60 -10.39
CA VAL A 157 0.25 -10.45 -10.30
C VAL A 157 -0.60 -9.21 -10.47
N VAL A 158 -0.85 -8.51 -9.38
CA VAL A 158 -1.78 -7.37 -9.35
C VAL A 158 -1.07 -6.16 -8.81
N SER A 159 -1.08 -5.07 -9.56
CA SER A 159 -0.55 -3.78 -9.12
C SER A 159 -1.53 -2.65 -9.38
N SER A 160 -1.59 -1.71 -8.41
CA SER A 160 -2.27 -0.42 -8.53
C SER A 160 -1.42 0.69 -7.95
N VAL A 161 -1.75 1.95 -8.28
CA VAL A 161 -0.96 3.09 -7.82
C VAL A 161 -1.80 4.11 -7.06
N ASN A 162 -2.93 4.57 -7.61
CA ASN A 162 -3.73 5.66 -7.06
C ASN A 162 -5.22 5.39 -7.14
N ASN A 163 -5.95 6.07 -6.24
CA ASN A 163 -7.40 6.24 -6.28
C ASN A 163 -8.23 4.95 -6.24
N GLY A 164 -7.72 3.92 -5.57
CA GLY A 164 -8.49 2.71 -5.36
C GLY A 164 -7.71 1.67 -4.56
N ASP A 165 -8.44 0.76 -3.97
CA ASP A 165 -7.88 -0.35 -3.22
C ASP A 165 -7.77 -1.59 -4.13
N VAL A 166 -6.88 -2.49 -3.77
CA VAL A 166 -6.80 -3.82 -4.38
C VAL A 166 -7.56 -4.81 -3.50
N ARG A 167 -8.57 -5.47 -4.08
CA ARG A 167 -9.31 -6.54 -3.42
C ARG A 167 -9.14 -7.85 -4.17
N ILE A 168 -8.87 -8.95 -3.43
CA ILE A 168 -8.75 -10.29 -4.00
C ILE A 168 -9.55 -11.27 -3.16
N ASP A 169 -10.48 -11.96 -3.78
CA ASP A 169 -11.32 -12.93 -3.12
C ASP A 169 -11.14 -14.32 -3.73
N LYS A 170 -11.13 -15.38 -2.90
CA LYS A 170 -11.14 -16.80 -3.30
C LYS A 170 -9.97 -17.22 -4.18
N ALA A 171 -8.76 -16.73 -3.91
CA ALA A 171 -7.56 -17.13 -4.64
C ALA A 171 -6.82 -18.27 -3.94
N SER A 172 -6.49 -19.31 -4.71
CA SER A 172 -5.73 -20.48 -4.23
C SER A 172 -4.38 -20.66 -4.92
N GLY A 173 -4.10 -19.89 -5.99
CA GLY A 173 -2.81 -19.82 -6.62
C GLY A 173 -1.85 -18.88 -5.90
N ASP A 174 -0.58 -18.89 -6.30
CA ASP A 174 0.42 -17.96 -5.78
C ASP A 174 0.09 -16.52 -6.18
N PHE A 175 0.54 -15.56 -5.38
CA PHE A 175 0.19 -14.16 -5.60
C PHE A 175 1.38 -13.22 -5.40
N GLU A 176 1.36 -12.13 -6.16
CA GLU A 176 2.19 -10.95 -6.00
C GLU A 176 1.28 -9.73 -6.13
N VAL A 177 1.03 -9.05 -5.02
CA VAL A 177 0.05 -7.96 -4.95
C VAL A 177 0.72 -6.71 -4.42
N SER A 178 0.57 -5.61 -5.14
CA SER A 178 1.15 -4.33 -4.75
C SER A 178 0.20 -3.17 -4.97
N ASP A 179 0.26 -2.21 -4.05
CA ASP A 179 -0.38 -0.91 -4.20
C ASP A 179 0.58 0.19 -3.72
N ILE A 180 0.38 1.42 -4.18
CA ILE A 180 1.16 2.56 -3.66
C ILE A 180 0.31 3.41 -2.72
N ASN A 181 -0.86 3.85 -3.14
CA ASN A 181 -1.71 4.77 -2.39
C ASN A 181 -3.12 4.21 -2.14
N GLY A 182 -3.20 2.95 -1.75
CA GLY A 182 -4.43 2.26 -1.40
C GLY A 182 -4.18 1.10 -0.45
N GLY A 183 -5.25 0.56 0.11
CA GLY A 183 -5.24 -0.64 0.91
C GLY A 183 -5.26 -1.90 0.06
N ILE A 184 -4.80 -3.00 0.65
CA ILE A 184 -4.92 -4.33 0.05
C ILE A 184 -5.76 -5.19 0.97
N GLU A 185 -6.88 -5.68 0.45
CA GLU A 185 -7.76 -6.61 1.15
C GLU A 185 -7.82 -7.94 0.38
N MET A 186 -7.50 -9.04 1.06
CA MET A 186 -7.54 -10.36 0.46
C MET A 186 -8.35 -11.31 1.35
N SER A 187 -9.36 -11.95 0.80
CA SER A 187 -10.23 -12.87 1.53
C SER A 187 -10.28 -14.27 0.91
N GLU A 188 -10.51 -15.28 1.73
CA GLU A 188 -10.55 -16.70 1.34
C GLU A 188 -9.31 -17.16 0.55
N ILE A 189 -8.11 -16.80 1.05
CA ILE A 189 -6.83 -17.09 0.39
C ILE A 189 -6.29 -18.46 0.81
N ALA A 190 -5.78 -19.22 -0.15
CA ALA A 190 -5.14 -20.51 0.10
C ALA A 190 -3.75 -20.67 -0.54
N GLY A 191 -3.27 -19.66 -1.27
CA GLY A 191 -1.96 -19.62 -1.92
C GLY A 191 -0.85 -19.07 -1.03
N SER A 192 0.30 -18.82 -1.62
CA SER A 192 1.47 -18.20 -0.98
C SER A 192 2.02 -17.08 -1.87
N GLY A 193 2.64 -16.06 -1.27
CA GLY A 193 3.19 -14.98 -2.08
C GLY A 193 3.55 -13.71 -1.32
N THR A 194 3.54 -12.59 -2.03
CA THR A 194 3.92 -11.29 -1.49
C THR A 194 2.80 -10.28 -1.61
N VAL A 195 2.66 -9.48 -0.56
CA VAL A 195 1.72 -8.35 -0.50
C VAL A 195 2.49 -7.12 -0.05
N HIS A 196 2.39 -6.04 -0.82
CA HIS A 196 3.13 -4.83 -0.52
C HIS A 196 2.31 -3.58 -0.82
N THR A 197 2.25 -2.65 0.14
CA THR A 197 1.73 -1.29 -0.09
C THR A 197 2.67 -0.23 0.49
N ILE A 198 2.56 1.00 0.02
CA ILE A 198 3.28 2.13 0.62
C ILE A 198 2.38 2.87 1.59
N ASN A 199 1.20 3.30 1.16
CA ASN A 199 0.28 4.13 1.94
C ASN A 199 -1.09 3.46 2.05
N GLY A 200 -1.19 2.47 2.92
CA GLY A 200 -2.45 1.79 3.18
C GLY A 200 -2.30 0.59 4.10
N PRO A 201 -3.39 0.10 4.65
CA PRO A 201 -3.41 -1.14 5.41
C PRO A 201 -3.33 -2.36 4.49
N VAL A 202 -2.86 -3.46 5.05
CA VAL A 202 -2.93 -4.79 4.42
C VAL A 202 -3.78 -5.68 5.33
N SER A 203 -4.81 -6.28 4.76
CA SER A 203 -5.72 -7.21 5.41
C SER A 203 -5.78 -8.51 4.61
N VAL A 204 -5.39 -9.64 5.20
CA VAL A 204 -5.37 -10.93 4.49
C VAL A 204 -5.98 -12.04 5.34
N HIS A 205 -7.00 -12.71 4.80
CA HIS A 205 -7.69 -13.84 5.42
C HIS A 205 -7.34 -15.15 4.72
N PHE A 206 -6.59 -15.99 5.40
CA PHE A 206 -6.21 -17.32 4.89
C PHE A 206 -7.19 -18.41 5.31
N THR A 207 -7.71 -19.16 4.34
CA THR A 207 -8.50 -20.38 4.60
C THR A 207 -7.62 -21.61 4.86
N LYS A 208 -6.36 -21.56 4.43
CA LYS A 208 -5.35 -22.60 4.68
C LYS A 208 -4.02 -21.92 5.05
N SER A 209 -3.27 -22.55 5.95
CA SER A 209 -1.91 -22.08 6.22
C SER A 209 -1.08 -22.09 4.94
N PRO A 210 -0.31 -21.02 4.65
CA PRO A 210 0.56 -20.97 3.49
C PRO A 210 1.51 -22.16 3.43
N ALA A 211 1.68 -22.74 2.25
CA ALA A 211 2.58 -23.88 2.03
C ALA A 211 4.02 -23.44 1.73
N ALA A 212 4.23 -22.19 1.34
CA ALA A 212 5.53 -21.60 1.05
C ALA A 212 5.67 -20.25 1.78
N ALA A 213 6.85 -19.65 1.67
CA ALA A 213 7.13 -18.36 2.29
C ALA A 213 6.17 -17.27 1.80
N CYS A 214 5.73 -16.41 2.75
CA CYS A 214 4.93 -15.23 2.44
C CYS A 214 5.59 -13.97 3.01
N SER A 215 5.37 -12.85 2.32
CA SER A 215 5.86 -11.55 2.76
C SER A 215 4.76 -10.50 2.71
N PHE A 216 4.55 -9.82 3.83
CA PHE A 216 3.55 -8.76 3.97
C PHE A 216 4.27 -7.47 4.35
N LYS A 217 4.10 -6.40 3.55
CA LYS A 217 4.78 -5.12 3.78
C LYS A 217 3.84 -3.95 3.64
N SER A 218 4.00 -2.98 4.55
CA SER A 218 3.46 -1.63 4.40
C SER A 218 4.49 -0.62 4.88
N ILE A 219 4.55 0.57 4.29
CA ILE A 219 5.33 1.66 4.87
C ILE A 219 4.47 2.42 5.87
N ASN A 220 3.28 2.84 5.47
CA ASN A 220 2.36 3.63 6.28
C ASN A 220 1.01 2.92 6.39
N GLY A 221 0.95 1.86 7.19
CA GLY A 221 -0.28 1.10 7.41
C GLY A 221 -0.07 -0.09 8.32
N SER A 222 -1.16 -0.60 8.87
CA SER A 222 -1.16 -1.83 9.64
C SER A 222 -1.13 -3.06 8.74
N LEU A 223 -0.64 -4.16 9.30
CA LEU A 223 -0.71 -5.49 8.71
C LEU A 223 -1.59 -6.34 9.62
N ASP A 224 -2.77 -6.67 9.14
CA ASP A 224 -3.74 -7.50 9.84
C ASP A 224 -3.91 -8.80 9.06
N VAL A 225 -3.47 -9.94 9.61
CA VAL A 225 -3.48 -11.22 8.88
C VAL A 225 -4.12 -12.30 9.73
N TRP A 226 -5.14 -12.94 9.15
CA TRP A 226 -5.88 -14.04 9.77
C TRP A 226 -5.39 -15.38 9.22
N PHE A 227 -5.11 -16.30 10.13
CA PHE A 227 -4.69 -17.67 9.81
C PHE A 227 -5.59 -18.69 10.47
N PRO A 228 -5.70 -19.90 9.90
CA PRO A 228 -6.36 -21.02 10.54
C PRO A 228 -5.77 -21.32 11.93
N PRO A 229 -6.59 -21.88 12.86
CA PRO A 229 -6.17 -22.11 14.24
C PRO A 229 -4.90 -22.97 14.40
N GLN A 230 -4.58 -23.83 13.43
CA GLN A 230 -3.43 -24.73 13.45
C GLN A 230 -2.22 -24.14 12.70
N LEU A 231 -2.01 -22.84 12.73
CA LEU A 231 -0.84 -22.22 12.11
C LEU A 231 0.47 -22.86 12.58
N SER A 232 1.29 -23.30 11.64
CA SER A 232 2.64 -23.81 11.88
C SER A 232 3.61 -23.12 10.91
N ALA A 233 4.40 -22.16 11.42
CA ALA A 233 5.24 -21.30 10.61
C ALA A 233 6.39 -20.71 11.43
N ASP A 234 7.47 -20.33 10.76
CA ASP A 234 8.50 -19.46 11.30
C ASP A 234 8.13 -18.01 11.00
N LEU A 235 8.07 -17.16 12.01
CA LEU A 235 7.58 -15.78 11.94
C LEU A 235 8.75 -14.80 12.02
N LEU A 236 8.77 -13.81 11.14
CA LEU A 236 9.75 -12.74 11.12
C LEU A 236 9.03 -11.39 11.15
N PHE A 237 9.32 -10.58 12.17
CA PHE A 237 8.70 -9.28 12.35
C PHE A 237 9.72 -8.16 12.28
N LYS A 238 9.41 -7.12 11.52
CA LYS A 238 10.15 -5.88 11.46
C LYS A 238 9.18 -4.71 11.58
N VAL A 239 9.22 -4.05 12.74
CA VAL A 239 8.36 -2.91 13.06
C VAL A 239 9.25 -1.78 13.55
N PHE A 240 9.03 -0.58 13.03
CA PHE A 240 9.75 0.60 13.49
C PHE A 240 8.90 1.45 14.44
N ASN A 241 7.74 1.92 13.96
CA ASN A 241 6.77 2.69 14.76
C ASN A 241 5.48 1.90 14.89
N GLY A 242 5.39 1.03 15.90
CA GLY A 242 4.21 0.20 16.14
C GLY A 242 4.50 -0.97 17.06
N GLN A 243 3.57 -1.89 17.12
CA GLN A 243 3.64 -3.08 17.99
C GLN A 243 3.23 -4.33 17.22
N VAL A 244 3.64 -5.49 17.71
CA VAL A 244 3.24 -6.80 17.20
C VAL A 244 2.28 -7.44 18.20
N TYR A 245 1.13 -7.88 17.71
CA TYR A 245 0.13 -8.61 18.46
C TYR A 245 -0.11 -9.97 17.79
N SER A 246 -0.37 -11.01 18.58
CA SER A 246 -0.62 -12.34 18.05
C SER A 246 -1.62 -13.08 18.93
N ASP A 247 -2.61 -13.71 18.31
CA ASP A 247 -3.53 -14.65 18.95
C ASP A 247 -2.93 -16.06 19.05
N PHE A 248 -1.75 -16.27 18.47
CA PHE A 248 -1.02 -17.54 18.52
C PHE A 248 0.06 -17.49 19.59
N ASP A 249 0.31 -18.64 20.21
CA ASP A 249 1.48 -18.84 21.05
C ASP A 249 2.74 -18.84 20.18
N VAL A 250 3.59 -17.83 20.37
CA VAL A 250 4.82 -17.65 19.59
C VAL A 250 6.02 -17.87 20.49
N SER A 251 6.76 -18.95 20.24
CA SER A 251 8.03 -19.22 20.93
C SER A 251 9.13 -18.33 20.33
N PRO A 252 9.87 -17.54 21.13
CA PRO A 252 10.94 -16.70 20.62
C PRO A 252 12.00 -17.51 19.87
N ARG A 253 12.46 -17.00 18.73
CA ARG A 253 13.56 -17.57 17.94
C ARG A 253 14.67 -16.53 17.82
N ALA A 254 15.91 -16.96 18.10
CA ALA A 254 17.08 -16.13 17.85
C ALA A 254 17.23 -15.95 16.34
N ILE A 255 17.17 -14.70 15.88
CA ILE A 255 17.51 -14.35 14.51
C ILE A 255 18.98 -13.94 14.54
N PRO A 256 19.83 -14.48 13.65
CA PRO A 256 21.16 -13.94 13.50
C PRO A 256 21.02 -12.45 13.13
N ALA A 257 21.48 -11.58 14.02
CA ALA A 257 21.50 -10.16 13.73
C ALA A 257 22.41 -9.98 12.50
N ALA A 258 21.83 -9.61 11.38
CA ALA A 258 22.59 -9.05 10.28
C ALA A 258 23.07 -7.67 10.72
N ALA A 259 24.09 -7.65 11.57
CA ALA A 259 24.78 -6.45 11.93
C ALA A 259 25.62 -6.03 10.72
N THR A 260 25.11 -5.13 9.91
CA THR A 260 25.95 -4.42 8.95
C THR A 260 26.82 -3.48 9.75
N THR A 261 28.11 -3.77 9.78
CA THR A 261 29.10 -2.91 10.39
C THR A 261 29.64 -1.98 9.29
N ASP A 262 29.17 -0.75 9.28
CA ASP A 262 29.78 0.29 8.46
C ASP A 262 30.90 0.99 9.24
N ARG A 263 31.99 1.28 8.55
CA ARG A 263 33.09 2.07 9.12
C ARG A 263 33.12 3.44 8.45
N LYS A 264 32.75 4.47 9.19
CA LYS A 264 32.83 5.86 8.73
C LYS A 264 33.68 6.67 9.71
N ASP A 265 34.68 7.37 9.20
CA ASP A 265 35.57 8.25 9.98
C ASP A 265 36.24 7.56 11.18
N GLY A 266 36.66 6.29 11.01
CA GLY A 266 37.34 5.52 12.05
C GLY A 266 36.40 4.96 13.15
N LYS A 267 35.10 5.20 13.08
CA LYS A 267 34.08 4.70 14.02
C LYS A 267 33.30 3.54 13.42
N PHE A 268 33.01 2.53 14.23
CA PHE A 268 32.08 1.47 13.84
C PHE A 268 30.66 1.94 14.10
N ILE A 269 29.82 1.90 13.06
CA ILE A 269 28.39 2.17 13.16
C ILE A 269 27.67 0.83 13.12
N TYR A 270 27.03 0.47 14.24
CA TYR A 270 26.20 -0.73 14.33
C TYR A 270 24.74 -0.35 14.05
N HIS A 271 24.21 -0.81 12.95
CA HIS A 271 22.79 -0.69 12.67
C HIS A 271 22.09 -1.97 13.17
N SER A 272 21.52 -1.94 14.37
CA SER A 272 20.59 -2.97 14.79
C SER A 272 19.20 -2.61 14.25
N HIS A 273 18.76 -3.29 13.22
CA HIS A 273 17.36 -3.26 12.82
C HIS A 273 16.60 -4.12 13.83
N GLY A 274 15.54 -3.57 14.42
CA GLY A 274 14.68 -4.28 15.37
C GLY A 274 13.89 -5.40 14.69
N VAL A 275 14.60 -6.46 14.29
CA VAL A 275 13.98 -7.66 13.74
C VAL A 275 13.78 -8.63 14.88
N SER A 276 12.56 -9.06 15.10
CA SER A 276 12.22 -10.12 16.04
C SER A 276 11.68 -11.34 15.30
N GLY A 277 11.94 -12.51 15.83
CA GLY A 277 11.45 -13.74 15.23
C GLY A 277 10.84 -14.66 16.25
N GLY A 278 9.96 -15.49 15.77
CA GLY A 278 9.28 -16.47 16.57
C GLY A 278 8.86 -17.68 15.77
N ARG A 279 8.35 -18.68 16.45
CA ARG A 279 7.81 -19.89 15.87
C ARG A 279 6.42 -20.13 16.41
N ALA A 280 5.46 -20.28 15.51
CA ALA A 280 4.12 -20.74 15.81
C ALA A 280 4.03 -22.25 15.54
N GLY A 281 3.41 -22.99 16.43
CA GLY A 281 3.28 -24.44 16.30
C GLY A 281 4.63 -25.18 16.17
N GLY A 282 4.73 -26.10 15.22
CA GLY A 282 5.95 -26.85 14.92
C GLY A 282 6.99 -26.10 14.08
N GLY A 283 6.69 -24.87 13.65
CA GLY A 283 7.46 -24.15 12.63
C GLY A 283 7.09 -24.60 11.20
N GLY A 284 7.72 -24.00 10.20
CA GLY A 284 7.40 -24.29 8.80
C GLY A 284 7.88 -23.19 7.86
N PRO A 285 7.08 -22.84 6.86
CA PRO A 285 7.45 -21.76 5.93
C PRO A 285 7.62 -20.44 6.68
N GLU A 286 8.53 -19.61 6.18
CA GLU A 286 8.78 -18.30 6.77
C GLU A 286 7.68 -17.30 6.35
N LEU A 287 7.06 -16.68 7.34
CA LEU A 287 6.10 -15.60 7.15
C LEU A 287 6.73 -14.30 7.67
N SER A 288 7.01 -13.38 6.77
CA SER A 288 7.66 -12.11 7.10
C SER A 288 6.67 -10.95 7.07
N PHE A 289 6.74 -10.10 8.10
CA PHE A 289 5.89 -8.93 8.28
C PHE A 289 6.78 -7.71 8.50
N ASP A 290 6.68 -6.70 7.64
CA ASP A 290 7.52 -5.49 7.68
C ASP A 290 6.64 -4.24 7.59
N THR A 291 6.64 -3.41 8.64
CA THR A 291 6.00 -2.10 8.59
C THR A 291 6.87 -1.03 9.24
N LEU A 292 6.89 0.16 8.62
CA LEU A 292 7.59 1.31 9.19
C LEU A 292 6.69 2.04 10.19
N ASN A 293 5.46 2.38 9.78
CA ASN A 293 4.50 3.13 10.57
C ASN A 293 3.17 2.37 10.62
N GLY A 294 3.03 1.48 11.60
CA GLY A 294 1.84 0.67 11.79
C GLY A 294 2.09 -0.50 12.74
N SER A 295 1.04 -1.17 13.10
CA SER A 295 1.13 -2.38 13.93
C SER A 295 0.90 -3.64 13.09
N ILE A 296 1.48 -4.74 13.52
CA ILE A 296 1.26 -6.07 12.97
C ILE A 296 0.33 -6.82 13.90
N ARG A 297 -0.72 -7.41 13.36
CA ARG A 297 -1.66 -8.25 14.11
C ARG A 297 -1.86 -9.58 13.39
N LEU A 298 -1.56 -10.65 14.11
CA LEU A 298 -1.83 -12.00 13.65
C LEU A 298 -3.07 -12.52 14.38
N HIS A 299 -4.13 -12.73 13.64
CA HIS A 299 -5.42 -13.16 14.13
C HIS A 299 -5.64 -14.64 13.87
N ARG A 300 -6.38 -15.26 14.78
CA ARG A 300 -6.87 -16.63 14.60
C ARG A 300 -8.27 -16.60 14.01
N GLU A 301 -8.45 -17.25 12.85
CA GLU A 301 -9.79 -17.49 12.31
C GLU A 301 -10.63 -18.31 13.30
N GLN A 302 -11.92 -17.97 13.39
CA GLN A 302 -12.85 -18.60 14.31
C GLN A 302 -13.53 -19.83 13.70
#